data_bff497f53bc12dbf531b3a0b86948294
#
_entry.id   bff497f53bc12dbf531b3a0b86948294
#
_cell.length_a   1.000
_cell.length_b   1.000
_cell.length_c   1.000
_cell.angle_alpha   90.00
_cell.angle_beta   90.00
_cell.angle_gamma   90.00
#
_symmetry.space_group_name_H-M   'P 1'
#
loop_
_entity.id
_entity.type
_entity.pdbx_description
1 polymer ?
#
loop_
_entity_poly.entity_id
_entity_poly.type
_entity_poly.pdbx_seq_one_letter_code
_entity_poly.pdbx_strand_id
1 'polypeptide(L)'
;MLKPLFLGLAMTTLVAACTEDYTDWAKPQSHPQGETKTITAVVDSVRAIDLNVLGEQAVGAKVAVLQSIVTGAPRTAFSYQITLTPAEGLSGDQKATTIVADSLGKVAVAELQDAVLAYYGKAPRQRQLNAKVVSLANVNDESYRFESETAVRFTPAAPIYSETMDVKEGGTTVASLITKEFDGYYEGFAQIAAPFTLEYGKKKQQTALNANSFLLLNGNFASDAQQNITAPAAGLYWLRADIKTEDEYKLTPTAITRVAVVGSLNNWANNGKTDTPMTYNATEDCYEVTTEFDGGEFKFRFNAAWDIDLGGTLNNLTFKGANLKADKGTYLVRLYLNQQNGKPMRATMTAR
;
A
#
# COMPACT_ATOMS: atom_id res chain seq x y z
N MET A 1 -28.44 -35.08 -64.80
CA MET A 1 -28.74 -36.50 -64.95
C MET A 1 -29.10 -37.02 -63.56
N LEU A 2 -30.18 -37.67 -63.44
CA LEU A 2 -30.86 -38.35 -62.32
C LEU A 2 -30.94 -37.58 -60.97
N LYS A 3 -32.16 -37.04 -60.72
CA LYS A 3 -32.68 -36.70 -59.39
C LYS A 3 -33.18 -37.95 -58.68
N PRO A 4 -32.93 -38.17 -57.41
CA PRO A 4 -33.71 -39.12 -56.63
C PRO A 4 -34.93 -38.45 -56.01
N LEU A 5 -36.01 -39.12 -56.15
CA LEU A 5 -37.35 -38.89 -55.66
C LEU A 5 -37.40 -39.14 -54.15
N PHE A 6 -37.78 -38.17 -53.33
CA PHE A 6 -38.07 -38.39 -51.93
C PHE A 6 -39.55 -38.83 -51.78
N LEU A 7 -39.71 -40.05 -51.34
CA LEU A 7 -40.98 -40.64 -50.99
C LEU A 7 -41.29 -40.26 -49.52
N GLY A 8 -42.24 -39.36 -49.31
CA GLY A 8 -42.74 -39.01 -47.98
C GLY A 8 -43.62 -40.13 -47.42
N LEU A 9 -43.13 -40.70 -46.31
CA LEU A 9 -43.93 -41.66 -45.50
C LEU A 9 -44.74 -40.88 -44.49
N ALA A 10 -46.04 -40.69 -44.71
CA ALA A 10 -46.94 -40.10 -43.74
C ALA A 10 -47.23 -41.16 -42.63
N MET A 11 -46.67 -40.94 -41.46
CA MET A 11 -46.96 -41.75 -40.27
C MET A 11 -48.14 -41.12 -39.55
N THR A 12 -49.31 -41.68 -39.75
CA THR A 12 -50.54 -41.41 -38.99
C THR A 12 -50.38 -42.01 -37.60
N THR A 13 -50.07 -41.23 -36.61
CA THR A 13 -50.19 -41.64 -35.21
C THR A 13 -51.63 -41.55 -34.81
N LEU A 14 -52.22 -42.70 -34.54
CA LEU A 14 -53.50 -42.84 -33.84
C LEU A 14 -53.32 -42.30 -32.43
N VAL A 15 -53.87 -41.10 -32.15
CA VAL A 15 -54.05 -40.61 -30.79
C VAL A 15 -55.22 -41.43 -30.19
N ALA A 16 -54.87 -42.42 -29.35
CA ALA A 16 -55.84 -43.01 -28.45
C ALA A 16 -56.24 -41.91 -27.45
N ALA A 17 -57.43 -41.35 -27.64
CA ALA A 17 -58.01 -40.45 -26.64
C ALA A 17 -58.34 -41.31 -25.42
N CYS A 18 -57.48 -41.19 -24.37
CA CYS A 18 -57.92 -41.60 -23.04
C CYS A 18 -59.02 -40.64 -22.62
N THR A 19 -60.21 -41.20 -22.50
CA THR A 19 -61.37 -40.56 -21.87
C THR A 19 -61.16 -40.60 -20.35
N GLU A 20 -60.10 -39.96 -19.87
CA GLU A 20 -59.98 -39.64 -18.46
C GLU A 20 -60.50 -38.24 -18.27
N ASP A 21 -61.34 -38.13 -17.26
CA ASP A 21 -62.14 -37.00 -16.87
C ASP A 21 -61.24 -35.76 -16.62
N TYR A 22 -61.16 -34.81 -17.58
CA TYR A 22 -60.38 -33.57 -17.49
C TYR A 22 -60.96 -32.56 -16.48
N THR A 23 -61.87 -33.00 -15.61
CA THR A 23 -62.39 -32.10 -14.54
C THR A 23 -61.40 -31.73 -13.50
N ASP A 24 -60.25 -32.40 -13.40
CA ASP A 24 -59.15 -31.99 -12.48
C ASP A 24 -58.37 -30.79 -12.95
N TRP A 25 -58.43 -30.43 -14.22
CA TRP A 25 -57.79 -29.25 -14.74
C TRP A 25 -58.48 -27.93 -14.37
N ALA A 26 -59.75 -28.02 -14.03
CA ALA A 26 -60.56 -26.87 -13.64
C ALA A 26 -60.57 -26.62 -12.11
N LYS A 27 -60.06 -27.55 -11.35
CA LYS A 27 -59.83 -27.29 -9.90
C LYS A 27 -58.51 -26.56 -9.79
N PRO A 28 -58.51 -25.32 -9.24
CA PRO A 28 -57.25 -24.69 -8.87
C PRO A 28 -56.53 -25.69 -7.98
N GLN A 29 -55.37 -26.14 -8.38
CA GLN A 29 -54.52 -26.92 -7.50
C GLN A 29 -54.21 -26.03 -6.31
N SER A 30 -54.99 -26.17 -5.27
CA SER A 30 -54.67 -25.59 -3.96
C SER A 30 -53.60 -26.42 -3.28
N HIS A 31 -52.48 -26.60 -3.99
CA HIS A 31 -51.26 -26.74 -3.26
C HIS A 31 -51.00 -25.35 -2.72
N PRO A 32 -51.08 -25.11 -1.41
CA PRO A 32 -50.55 -23.87 -0.88
C PRO A 32 -49.11 -23.85 -1.38
N GLN A 33 -48.81 -22.96 -2.33
CA GLN A 33 -47.44 -22.60 -2.58
C GLN A 33 -46.96 -22.19 -1.22
N GLY A 34 -46.13 -23.07 -0.59
CA GLY A 34 -45.56 -22.77 0.69
C GLY A 34 -44.98 -21.37 0.53
N GLU A 35 -45.42 -20.47 1.40
CA GLU A 35 -44.99 -19.05 1.34
C GLU A 35 -43.53 -19.07 1.00
N THR A 36 -43.18 -18.47 -0.12
CA THR A 36 -41.80 -18.40 -0.57
C THR A 36 -41.08 -17.65 0.53
N LYS A 37 -40.51 -18.39 1.47
CA LYS A 37 -39.73 -17.78 2.55
C LYS A 37 -38.61 -17.03 1.88
N THR A 38 -38.77 -15.73 1.72
CA THR A 38 -37.77 -14.88 1.15
C THR A 38 -36.60 -14.84 2.14
N ILE A 39 -35.59 -15.63 1.85
CA ILE A 39 -34.33 -15.57 2.61
C ILE A 39 -33.57 -14.40 2.04
N THR A 40 -33.27 -13.44 2.90
CA THR A 40 -32.44 -12.30 2.55
C THR A 40 -31.22 -12.30 3.46
N ALA A 41 -30.04 -12.06 2.90
CA ALA A 41 -28.83 -11.81 3.66
C ALA A 41 -28.32 -10.43 3.31
N VAL A 42 -28.30 -9.55 4.28
CA VAL A 42 -27.61 -8.26 4.21
C VAL A 42 -26.32 -8.40 4.97
N VAL A 43 -25.22 -8.14 4.32
CA VAL A 43 -23.88 -8.23 4.91
C VAL A 43 -23.24 -6.86 4.87
N ASP A 44 -22.80 -6.38 6.03
CA ASP A 44 -22.04 -5.16 6.18
C ASP A 44 -20.69 -5.44 6.85
N SER A 45 -19.78 -4.49 6.81
CA SER A 45 -18.49 -4.59 7.49
C SER A 45 -18.56 -4.06 8.91
N VAL A 46 -17.68 -4.57 9.76
CA VAL A 46 -17.38 -3.94 11.05
C VAL A 46 -16.79 -2.55 10.80
N ARG A 47 -17.12 -1.59 11.66
CA ARG A 47 -16.79 -0.17 11.49
C ARG A 47 -15.30 0.08 11.21
N ALA A 48 -14.43 -0.56 11.98
CA ALA A 48 -12.98 -0.55 11.78
C ALA A 48 -12.34 -1.69 12.59
N ILE A 49 -11.25 -2.23 12.07
CA ILE A 49 -10.45 -3.28 12.71
C ILE A 49 -9.05 -2.73 12.91
N ASP A 50 -8.57 -2.68 14.15
CA ASP A 50 -7.20 -2.27 14.47
C ASP A 50 -6.48 -3.42 15.19
N LEU A 51 -5.51 -4.02 14.53
CA LEU A 51 -4.74 -5.13 15.09
C LEU A 51 -3.84 -4.70 16.23
N ASN A 52 -3.50 -3.42 16.35
CA ASN A 52 -2.69 -2.91 17.48
C ASN A 52 -3.46 -2.96 18.81
N VAL A 53 -4.80 -2.96 18.75
CA VAL A 53 -5.67 -3.09 19.94
C VAL A 53 -5.79 -4.54 20.38
N LEU A 54 -5.66 -5.50 19.43
CA LEU A 54 -5.79 -6.94 19.71
C LEU A 54 -4.55 -7.54 20.40
N GLY A 55 -3.42 -6.83 20.37
CA GLY A 55 -2.17 -7.25 21.00
C GLY A 55 -1.47 -8.44 20.32
N GLU A 56 -0.36 -8.90 20.90
CA GLU A 56 0.46 -10.01 20.36
C GLU A 56 -0.28 -11.37 20.35
N GLN A 57 -1.37 -11.52 21.07
CA GLN A 57 -2.21 -12.72 21.08
C GLN A 57 -3.05 -12.91 19.82
N ALA A 58 -3.03 -11.96 18.89
CA ALA A 58 -3.80 -12.03 17.64
C ALA A 58 -3.22 -13.04 16.64
N VAL A 59 -2.00 -13.54 16.83
CA VAL A 59 -1.41 -14.56 15.95
C VAL A 59 -2.17 -15.87 16.15
N GLY A 60 -2.89 -16.31 15.10
CA GLY A 60 -3.79 -17.48 15.13
C GLY A 60 -5.24 -17.17 15.59
N ALA A 61 -5.53 -15.93 15.98
CA ALA A 61 -6.88 -15.50 16.32
C ALA A 61 -7.73 -15.22 15.06
N LYS A 62 -9.03 -15.22 15.25
CA LYS A 62 -10.00 -14.74 14.25
C LYS A 62 -10.56 -13.38 14.68
N VAL A 63 -10.75 -12.48 13.74
CA VAL A 63 -11.37 -11.16 13.94
C VAL A 63 -12.65 -11.05 13.13
N ALA A 64 -13.69 -10.45 13.69
CA ALA A 64 -14.93 -10.16 12.97
C ALA A 64 -14.67 -9.06 11.93
N VAL A 65 -14.95 -9.36 10.68
CA VAL A 65 -14.84 -8.44 9.54
C VAL A 65 -16.22 -8.10 9.01
N LEU A 66 -17.15 -9.05 9.08
CA LEU A 66 -18.51 -8.89 8.61
C LEU A 66 -19.51 -8.91 9.77
N GLN A 67 -20.54 -8.12 9.62
CA GLN A 67 -21.77 -8.16 10.39
C GLN A 67 -22.86 -8.58 9.42
N SER A 68 -23.53 -9.72 9.66
CA SER A 68 -24.60 -10.20 8.82
C SER A 68 -25.95 -10.06 9.51
N ILE A 69 -26.96 -9.66 8.75
CA ILE A 69 -28.35 -9.63 9.18
C ILE A 69 -29.11 -10.63 8.28
N VAL A 70 -29.65 -11.66 8.88
CA VAL A 70 -30.48 -12.65 8.19
C VAL A 70 -31.93 -12.41 8.58
N THR A 71 -32.79 -12.26 7.58
CA THR A 71 -34.25 -12.17 7.81
C THR A 71 -34.93 -13.39 7.19
N GLY A 72 -35.78 -14.08 7.95
CA GLY A 72 -36.75 -15.04 7.44
C GLY A 72 -36.49 -16.52 7.63
N ALA A 73 -35.31 -16.99 8.07
CA ALA A 73 -35.08 -18.41 8.32
C ALA A 73 -34.34 -18.68 9.64
N PRO A 74 -34.96 -19.26 10.65
CA PRO A 74 -34.27 -19.75 11.83
C PRO A 74 -33.39 -20.96 11.49
N ARG A 75 -32.15 -21.00 12.07
CA ARG A 75 -31.15 -22.08 11.91
C ARG A 75 -30.40 -22.10 10.57
N THR A 76 -30.25 -20.97 9.90
CA THR A 76 -29.43 -20.88 8.69
C THR A 76 -27.96 -20.76 9.06
N ALA A 77 -27.12 -21.66 8.55
CA ALA A 77 -25.68 -21.52 8.64
C ALA A 77 -25.17 -20.77 7.40
N PHE A 78 -24.37 -19.75 7.61
CA PHE A 78 -23.73 -19.02 6.53
C PHE A 78 -22.25 -19.31 6.48
N SER A 79 -21.69 -19.29 5.28
CA SER A 79 -20.27 -19.13 5.03
C SER A 79 -20.08 -17.97 4.07
N TYR A 80 -18.95 -17.30 4.17
CA TYR A 80 -18.68 -16.09 3.40
C TYR A 80 -17.36 -16.21 2.68
N GLN A 81 -17.37 -15.93 1.39
CA GLN A 81 -16.18 -15.71 0.59
C GLN A 81 -16.05 -14.20 0.34
N ILE A 82 -14.93 -13.61 0.73
CA ILE A 82 -14.70 -12.18 0.65
C ILE A 82 -13.56 -11.93 -0.32
N THR A 83 -13.84 -11.24 -1.41
CA THR A 83 -12.81 -10.78 -2.35
C THR A 83 -12.47 -9.33 -2.04
N LEU A 84 -11.21 -9.10 -1.63
CA LEU A 84 -10.67 -7.80 -1.24
C LEU A 84 -9.88 -7.17 -2.38
N THR A 85 -10.05 -5.86 -2.55
CA THR A 85 -9.24 -5.03 -3.43
C THR A 85 -8.92 -3.70 -2.73
N PRO A 86 -7.84 -2.99 -3.10
CA PRO A 86 -7.58 -1.65 -2.61
C PRO A 86 -8.75 -0.70 -2.94
N ALA A 87 -9.01 0.30 -2.08
CA ALA A 87 -10.09 1.26 -2.31
C ALA A 87 -9.90 2.06 -3.60
N GLU A 88 -8.66 2.37 -3.96
CA GLU A 88 -8.24 3.03 -5.20
C GLU A 88 -8.21 2.11 -6.43
N GLY A 89 -8.52 0.84 -6.25
CA GLY A 89 -8.43 -0.18 -7.30
C GLY A 89 -7.06 -0.88 -7.36
N LEU A 90 -6.98 -1.92 -8.16
CA LEU A 90 -5.74 -2.68 -8.40
C LEU A 90 -4.79 -1.88 -9.29
N SER A 91 -3.51 -1.89 -8.97
CA SER A 91 -2.44 -1.24 -9.74
C SER A 91 -1.30 -2.19 -10.05
N GLY A 92 -0.68 -2.02 -11.24
CA GLY A 92 0.43 -2.86 -11.68
C GLY A 92 0.07 -4.36 -11.66
N ASP A 93 0.91 -5.18 -11.03
CA ASP A 93 0.75 -6.63 -10.94
C ASP A 93 -0.11 -7.08 -9.76
N GLN A 94 -0.75 -6.16 -9.02
CA GLN A 94 -1.63 -6.49 -7.91
C GLN A 94 -2.82 -7.35 -8.37
N LYS A 95 -3.20 -8.32 -7.53
CA LYS A 95 -4.37 -9.20 -7.76
C LYS A 95 -5.33 -9.11 -6.59
N ALA A 96 -6.61 -9.29 -6.86
CA ALA A 96 -7.61 -9.40 -5.81
C ALA A 96 -7.29 -10.58 -4.88
N THR A 97 -7.45 -10.38 -3.58
CA THR A 97 -7.22 -11.42 -2.56
C THR A 97 -8.56 -11.95 -2.09
N THR A 98 -8.73 -13.28 -2.10
CA THR A 98 -9.94 -13.92 -1.60
C THR A 98 -9.65 -14.62 -0.28
N ILE A 99 -10.45 -14.31 0.74
CA ILE A 99 -10.41 -14.89 2.08
C ILE A 99 -11.77 -15.47 2.43
N VAL A 100 -11.81 -16.39 3.40
CA VAL A 100 -13.06 -17.06 3.84
C VAL A 100 -13.37 -16.65 5.27
N ALA A 101 -14.60 -16.19 5.50
CA ALA A 101 -15.10 -15.95 6.84
C ALA A 101 -16.04 -17.10 7.29
N ASP A 102 -16.02 -17.37 8.60
CA ASP A 102 -16.91 -18.32 9.22
C ASP A 102 -18.35 -17.77 9.35
N SER A 103 -19.25 -18.58 9.91
CA SER A 103 -20.67 -18.23 10.08
C SER A 103 -20.91 -16.98 10.95
N LEU A 104 -19.91 -16.52 11.69
CA LEU A 104 -19.95 -15.30 12.49
C LEU A 104 -19.29 -14.11 11.80
N GLY A 105 -18.91 -14.26 10.52
CA GLY A 105 -18.22 -13.22 9.76
C GLY A 105 -16.77 -12.98 10.22
N LYS A 106 -16.15 -13.98 10.86
CA LYS A 106 -14.76 -13.89 11.35
C LYS A 106 -13.79 -14.50 10.37
N VAL A 107 -12.68 -13.83 10.13
CA VAL A 107 -11.56 -14.29 9.29
C VAL A 107 -10.31 -14.47 10.14
N ALA A 108 -9.37 -15.27 9.66
CA ALA A 108 -8.05 -15.36 10.28
C ALA A 108 -7.34 -14.01 10.19
N VAL A 109 -6.79 -13.54 11.32
CA VAL A 109 -6.05 -12.27 11.39
C VAL A 109 -4.88 -12.26 10.41
N ALA A 110 -4.16 -13.38 10.29
CA ALA A 110 -3.03 -13.50 9.38
C ALA A 110 -3.42 -13.26 7.92
N GLU A 111 -4.51 -13.88 7.43
CA GLU A 111 -4.96 -13.72 6.04
C GLU A 111 -5.35 -12.26 5.73
N LEU A 112 -6.03 -11.60 6.66
CA LEU A 112 -6.40 -10.20 6.53
C LEU A 112 -5.18 -9.28 6.57
N GLN A 113 -4.24 -9.54 7.48
CA GLN A 113 -2.96 -8.84 7.57
C GLN A 113 -2.18 -8.97 6.26
N ASP A 114 -2.02 -10.18 5.74
CA ASP A 114 -1.29 -10.45 4.50
C ASP A 114 -1.90 -9.72 3.30
N ALA A 115 -3.23 -9.70 3.19
CA ALA A 115 -3.92 -8.96 2.15
C ALA A 115 -3.62 -7.45 2.21
N VAL A 116 -3.67 -6.85 3.40
CA VAL A 116 -3.37 -5.42 3.58
C VAL A 116 -1.90 -5.11 3.28
N LEU A 117 -0.98 -5.95 3.78
CA LEU A 117 0.46 -5.78 3.54
C LEU A 117 0.82 -5.89 2.07
N ALA A 118 0.16 -6.79 1.32
CA ALA A 118 0.38 -6.95 -0.12
C ALA A 118 -0.02 -5.70 -0.92
N TYR A 119 -1.05 -4.97 -0.48
CA TYR A 119 -1.52 -3.77 -1.18
C TYR A 119 -0.81 -2.50 -0.74
N TYR A 120 -0.54 -2.35 0.55
CA TYR A 120 -0.20 -1.07 1.16
C TYR A 120 1.15 -1.05 1.88
N GLY A 121 1.84 -2.21 1.95
CA GLY A 121 3.06 -2.36 2.74
C GLY A 121 2.81 -2.36 4.24
N LYS A 122 3.90 -2.28 5.01
CA LYS A 122 3.91 -2.55 6.46
C LYS A 122 3.56 -1.36 7.36
N ALA A 123 3.34 -0.17 6.80
CA ALA A 123 3.04 1.01 7.60
C ALA A 123 1.74 0.83 8.40
N PRO A 124 1.74 1.03 9.73
CA PRO A 124 0.59 0.77 10.61
C PRO A 124 -0.44 1.90 10.54
N ARG A 125 -0.94 2.17 9.35
CA ARG A 125 -1.97 3.18 9.08
C ARG A 125 -3.27 2.52 8.71
N GLN A 126 -4.40 3.12 9.10
CA GLN A 126 -5.71 2.66 8.67
C GLN A 126 -5.81 2.73 7.14
N ARG A 127 -6.26 1.62 6.55
CA ARG A 127 -6.51 1.46 5.10
C ARG A 127 -7.95 1.07 4.89
N GLN A 128 -8.46 1.36 3.70
CA GLN A 128 -9.76 0.91 3.27
C GLN A 128 -9.60 -0.08 2.11
N LEU A 129 -10.32 -1.20 2.21
CA LEU A 129 -10.42 -2.22 1.18
C LEU A 129 -11.87 -2.27 0.72
N ASN A 130 -12.09 -2.37 -0.58
CA ASN A 130 -13.37 -2.78 -1.12
C ASN A 130 -13.51 -4.29 -0.92
N ALA A 131 -14.68 -4.74 -0.50
CA ALA A 131 -14.98 -6.13 -0.22
C ALA A 131 -16.22 -6.56 -0.99
N LYS A 132 -16.04 -7.47 -1.96
CA LYS A 132 -17.16 -8.19 -2.58
C LYS A 132 -17.38 -9.48 -1.79
N VAL A 133 -18.56 -9.60 -1.19
CA VAL A 133 -18.92 -10.72 -0.32
C VAL A 133 -19.90 -11.63 -1.02
N VAL A 134 -19.55 -12.90 -1.14
CA VAL A 134 -20.46 -13.97 -1.54
C VAL A 134 -20.86 -14.73 -0.29
N SER A 135 -22.14 -14.67 0.06
CA SER A 135 -22.72 -15.40 1.17
C SER A 135 -23.41 -16.66 0.66
N LEU A 136 -23.07 -17.80 1.24
CA LEU A 136 -23.69 -19.08 0.97
C LEU A 136 -24.50 -19.50 2.19
N ALA A 137 -25.78 -19.78 1.97
CA ALA A 137 -26.71 -20.26 3.01
C ALA A 137 -27.29 -21.59 2.62
N ASN A 138 -27.31 -22.54 3.55
CA ASN A 138 -27.99 -23.81 3.39
C ASN A 138 -29.21 -23.85 4.31
N VAL A 139 -30.37 -24.00 3.72
CA VAL A 139 -31.67 -24.07 4.41
C VAL A 139 -32.50 -25.20 3.84
N ASN A 140 -32.85 -26.20 4.67
CA ASN A 140 -33.68 -27.35 4.26
C ASN A 140 -33.16 -28.07 3.00
N ASP A 141 -31.84 -28.32 2.94
CA ASP A 141 -31.14 -28.96 1.82
C ASP A 141 -31.09 -28.13 0.52
N GLU A 142 -31.53 -26.88 0.54
CA GLU A 142 -31.37 -25.92 -0.54
C GLU A 142 -30.23 -24.96 -0.27
N SER A 143 -29.44 -24.66 -1.30
CA SER A 143 -28.32 -23.71 -1.22
C SER A 143 -28.69 -22.39 -1.85
N TYR A 144 -28.53 -21.32 -1.10
CA TYR A 144 -28.78 -19.95 -1.54
C TYR A 144 -27.46 -19.19 -1.62
N ARG A 145 -27.31 -18.36 -2.66
CA ARG A 145 -26.14 -17.52 -2.90
C ARG A 145 -26.57 -16.06 -2.99
N PHE A 146 -25.93 -15.23 -2.18
CA PHE A 146 -26.14 -13.78 -2.16
C PHE A 146 -24.83 -13.08 -2.45
N GLU A 147 -24.88 -11.94 -3.11
CA GLU A 147 -23.75 -11.05 -3.33
C GLU A 147 -24.00 -9.70 -2.66
N SER A 148 -22.99 -9.18 -2.00
CA SER A 148 -23.00 -7.86 -1.36
C SER A 148 -21.66 -7.19 -1.58
N GLU A 149 -21.65 -5.87 -1.57
CA GLU A 149 -20.44 -5.06 -1.60
C GLU A 149 -20.39 -4.20 -0.35
N THR A 150 -19.22 -4.13 0.27
CA THR A 150 -18.96 -3.31 1.44
C THR A 150 -17.52 -2.83 1.46
N ALA A 151 -17.14 -2.02 2.44
CA ALA A 151 -15.77 -1.57 2.62
C ALA A 151 -15.25 -1.98 4.00
N VAL A 152 -14.10 -2.62 4.04
CA VAL A 152 -13.41 -2.98 5.27
C VAL A 152 -12.36 -1.92 5.58
N ARG A 153 -12.41 -1.34 6.79
CA ARG A 153 -11.35 -0.45 7.32
C ARG A 153 -10.47 -1.23 8.26
N PHE A 154 -9.18 -1.20 7.98
CA PHE A 154 -8.23 -2.05 8.67
C PHE A 154 -6.91 -1.32 8.96
N THR A 155 -6.41 -1.46 10.19
CA THR A 155 -5.07 -1.02 10.59
C THR A 155 -4.22 -2.26 10.85
N PRO A 156 -3.14 -2.49 10.09
CA PRO A 156 -2.26 -3.64 10.31
C PRO A 156 -1.52 -3.52 11.65
N ALA A 157 -1.08 -4.65 12.17
CA ALA A 157 -0.25 -4.67 13.36
C ALA A 157 1.03 -3.85 13.14
N ALA A 158 1.39 -3.06 14.16
CA ALA A 158 2.60 -2.25 14.08
C ALA A 158 3.82 -3.14 14.01
N PRO A 159 4.76 -2.87 13.11
CA PRO A 159 6.05 -3.54 13.08
C PRO A 159 6.86 -3.28 14.36
N ILE A 160 7.93 -4.07 14.55
CA ILE A 160 8.83 -3.94 15.70
C ILE A 160 9.51 -2.57 15.70
N TYR A 161 9.95 -2.11 14.53
CA TYR A 161 10.63 -0.83 14.33
C TYR A 161 9.63 0.25 13.92
N SER A 162 9.83 1.49 14.40
CA SER A 162 9.07 2.66 13.91
C SER A 162 9.34 2.93 12.44
N GLU A 163 8.43 3.64 11.77
CA GLU A 163 8.58 4.04 10.37
C GLU A 163 9.76 5.00 10.18
N THR A 164 10.06 5.81 11.20
CA THR A 164 11.09 6.85 11.14
C THR A 164 12.17 6.64 12.19
N MET A 165 13.36 7.10 11.85
CA MET A 165 14.49 7.33 12.76
C MET A 165 14.84 8.81 12.65
N ASP A 166 14.71 9.55 13.75
CA ASP A 166 14.94 10.98 13.80
C ASP A 166 16.42 11.32 13.97
N VAL A 167 16.91 12.26 13.19
CA VAL A 167 18.22 12.89 13.36
C VAL A 167 18.04 14.10 14.26
N LYS A 168 18.71 14.13 15.41
CA LYS A 168 18.53 15.16 16.42
C LYS A 168 19.82 15.94 16.69
N GLU A 169 19.79 17.22 16.47
CA GLU A 169 20.85 18.19 16.87
C GLU A 169 20.39 18.94 18.12
N GLY A 170 21.15 18.86 19.20
CA GLY A 170 20.78 19.51 20.47
C GLY A 170 19.38 19.15 20.99
N GLY A 171 18.92 17.91 20.71
CA GLY A 171 17.58 17.43 21.08
C GLY A 171 16.45 17.81 20.10
N THR A 172 16.72 18.66 19.11
CA THR A 172 15.74 19.05 18.09
C THR A 172 15.83 18.13 16.88
N THR A 173 14.70 17.61 16.40
CA THR A 173 14.67 16.81 15.16
C THR A 173 14.91 17.73 13.97
N VAL A 174 16.01 17.51 13.24
CA VAL A 174 16.39 18.26 12.03
C VAL A 174 16.04 17.51 10.75
N ALA A 175 15.99 16.18 10.79
CA ALA A 175 15.57 15.32 9.68
C ALA A 175 15.03 14.00 10.22
N SER A 176 14.39 13.22 9.34
CA SER A 176 14.03 11.84 9.64
C SER A 176 14.49 10.92 8.51
N LEU A 177 15.08 9.79 8.87
CA LEU A 177 15.33 8.66 7.98
C LEU A 177 14.11 7.75 8.00
N ILE A 178 13.79 7.09 6.91
CA ILE A 178 12.64 6.19 6.85
C ILE A 178 13.07 4.76 6.54
N THR A 179 12.27 3.82 7.02
CA THR A 179 12.36 2.42 6.63
C THR A 179 11.14 2.04 5.78
N LYS A 180 11.38 1.35 4.66
CA LYS A 180 10.30 0.79 3.84
C LYS A 180 9.86 -0.58 4.34
N GLU A 181 10.83 -1.36 4.81
CA GLU A 181 10.62 -2.76 5.21
C GLU A 181 10.40 -2.93 6.71
N PHE A 182 10.56 -1.87 7.50
CA PHE A 182 10.41 -1.92 8.97
C PHE A 182 11.30 -3.01 9.62
N ASP A 183 12.48 -3.20 9.06
CA ASP A 183 13.41 -4.28 9.41
C ASP A 183 14.63 -3.80 10.18
N GLY A 184 14.70 -2.50 10.49
CA GLY A 184 15.85 -1.88 11.15
C GLY A 184 16.86 -1.26 10.17
N TYR A 185 16.55 -1.20 8.87
CA TYR A 185 17.31 -0.41 7.91
C TYR A 185 16.58 0.89 7.62
N TYR A 186 17.28 2.02 7.82
CA TYR A 186 16.75 3.35 7.60
C TYR A 186 17.64 4.13 6.65
N GLU A 187 17.02 4.92 5.78
CA GLU A 187 17.75 5.82 4.88
C GLU A 187 17.02 7.15 4.68
N GLY A 188 17.77 8.20 4.44
CA GLY A 188 17.21 9.51 4.16
C GLY A 188 18.28 10.59 4.06
N PHE A 189 17.87 11.79 3.71
CA PHE A 189 18.75 12.96 3.65
C PHE A 189 18.62 13.78 4.92
N ALA A 190 19.76 14.29 5.40
CA ALA A 190 19.82 15.20 6.51
C ALA A 190 20.80 16.35 6.22
N GLN A 191 20.36 17.57 6.44
CA GLN A 191 21.23 18.75 6.49
C GLN A 191 21.83 18.80 7.88
N ILE A 192 23.11 18.45 8.01
CA ILE A 192 23.82 18.39 9.29
C ILE A 192 24.60 19.69 9.48
N ALA A 193 24.37 20.38 10.61
CA ALA A 193 25.05 21.62 10.99
C ALA A 193 25.80 21.49 12.30
N ALA A 194 25.45 20.55 13.17
CA ALA A 194 26.00 20.36 14.51
C ALA A 194 26.14 18.85 14.85
N PRO A 195 26.79 18.49 15.96
CA PRO A 195 26.80 17.15 16.49
C PRO A 195 25.37 16.65 16.73
N PHE A 196 25.09 15.36 16.42
CA PHE A 196 23.75 14.81 16.44
C PHE A 196 23.69 13.40 17.06
N THR A 197 22.47 12.99 17.38
CA THR A 197 22.10 11.63 17.75
C THR A 197 21.00 11.13 16.82
N LEU A 198 20.77 9.81 16.81
CA LEU A 198 19.65 9.20 16.11
C LEU A 198 18.66 8.67 17.15
N GLU A 199 17.35 8.80 16.89
CA GLU A 199 16.31 8.29 17.78
C GLU A 199 15.25 7.55 16.97
N TYR A 200 14.90 6.33 17.41
CA TYR A 200 13.90 5.49 16.75
C TYR A 200 13.04 4.74 17.77
N GLY A 201 11.88 4.27 17.33
CA GLY A 201 11.04 3.42 18.14
C GLY A 201 11.29 1.93 17.89
N LYS A 202 11.45 1.15 18.97
CA LYS A 202 11.48 -0.32 18.94
C LYS A 202 10.48 -0.85 19.95
N LYS A 203 9.51 -1.67 19.51
CA LYS A 203 8.44 -2.18 20.38
C LYS A 203 7.71 -1.09 21.19
N LYS A 204 7.41 0.04 20.54
CA LYS A 204 6.78 1.24 21.15
C LYS A 204 7.65 1.97 22.21
N GLN A 205 8.90 1.63 22.37
CA GLN A 205 9.86 2.36 23.21
C GLN A 205 10.78 3.20 22.33
N GLN A 206 11.07 4.42 22.75
CA GLN A 206 12.05 5.27 22.08
C GLN A 206 13.46 4.85 22.50
N THR A 207 14.35 4.74 21.52
CA THR A 207 15.74 4.37 21.72
C THR A 207 16.63 5.42 21.04
N ALA A 208 17.51 6.04 21.79
CA ALA A 208 18.51 6.96 21.27
C ALA A 208 19.81 6.23 20.95
N LEU A 209 20.39 6.54 19.81
CA LEU A 209 21.71 6.05 19.38
C LEU A 209 22.67 7.23 19.29
N ASN A 210 23.82 7.06 19.90
CA ASN A 210 24.96 7.98 19.82
C ASN A 210 26.13 7.33 19.05
N ALA A 211 27.27 7.99 18.98
CA ALA A 211 28.43 7.47 18.25
C ALA A 211 28.87 6.07 18.74
N ASN A 212 28.78 5.82 20.06
CA ASN A 212 29.20 4.55 20.66
C ASN A 212 28.18 3.40 20.40
N SER A 213 26.99 3.72 19.93
CA SER A 213 25.98 2.70 19.56
C SER A 213 26.35 1.97 18.28
N PHE A 214 27.27 2.52 17.48
CA PHE A 214 27.62 1.97 16.17
C PHE A 214 28.96 1.25 16.22
N LEU A 215 28.98 -0.02 15.83
CA LEU A 215 30.19 -0.79 15.58
C LEU A 215 31.02 -0.18 14.45
N LEU A 216 30.34 0.39 13.45
CA LEU A 216 30.96 0.98 12.29
C LEU A 216 30.35 2.35 11.97
N LEU A 217 31.16 3.41 12.14
CA LEU A 217 30.89 4.76 11.70
C LEU A 217 31.78 5.05 10.49
N ASN A 218 31.16 5.10 9.30
CA ASN A 218 31.84 5.33 8.04
C ASN A 218 31.93 6.83 7.69
N GLY A 219 32.65 7.16 6.62
CA GLY A 219 32.63 8.49 6.01
C GLY A 219 33.30 9.57 6.83
N ASN A 220 34.31 9.22 7.66
CA ASN A 220 35.01 10.14 8.57
C ASN A 220 34.11 10.80 9.61
N PHE A 221 32.96 10.20 9.91
CA PHE A 221 32.16 10.59 11.07
C PHE A 221 32.87 10.13 12.35
N ALA A 222 32.77 10.91 13.40
CA ALA A 222 33.50 10.70 14.65
C ALA A 222 32.55 10.84 15.86
N SER A 223 33.08 10.62 17.05
CA SER A 223 32.45 10.91 18.35
C SER A 223 32.99 12.20 18.93
N ASP A 224 32.12 13.06 19.44
CA ASP A 224 32.54 14.17 20.31
C ASP A 224 32.73 13.72 21.79
N ALA A 225 33.08 14.66 22.67
CA ALA A 225 33.25 14.37 24.08
C ALA A 225 31.96 13.98 24.80
N GLN A 226 30.81 14.32 24.25
CA GLN A 226 29.47 13.95 24.73
C GLN A 226 28.92 12.69 24.05
N GLN A 227 29.75 12.01 23.26
CA GLN A 227 29.41 10.81 22.49
C GLN A 227 28.39 11.07 21.36
N ASN A 228 28.14 12.32 20.98
CA ASN A 228 27.33 12.60 19.80
C ASN A 228 28.10 12.23 18.52
N ILE A 229 27.35 11.99 17.46
CA ILE A 229 27.92 11.75 16.13
C ILE A 229 28.29 13.11 15.51
N THR A 230 29.51 13.25 15.04
CA THR A 230 30.01 14.47 14.38
C THR A 230 30.31 14.20 12.91
N ALA A 231 29.79 15.05 12.04
CA ALA A 231 30.13 15.05 10.62
C ALA A 231 31.47 15.76 10.39
N PRO A 232 32.27 15.40 9.38
CA PRO A 232 33.53 16.04 9.06
C PRO A 232 33.35 17.50 8.61
N ALA A 233 32.19 17.86 8.10
CA ALA A 233 31.79 19.23 7.73
C ALA A 233 30.27 19.36 7.79
N ALA A 234 29.80 20.60 8.01
CA ALA A 234 28.39 20.90 7.85
C ALA A 234 27.96 20.73 6.38
N GLY A 235 26.75 20.18 6.12
CA GLY A 235 26.27 19.98 4.77
C GLY A 235 25.16 18.91 4.67
N LEU A 236 24.75 18.65 3.44
CA LEU A 236 23.80 17.59 3.15
C LEU A 236 24.47 16.23 3.12
N TYR A 237 23.86 15.28 3.80
CA TYR A 237 24.29 13.87 3.81
C TYR A 237 23.13 12.95 3.48
N TRP A 238 23.39 11.90 2.69
CA TRP A 238 22.57 10.72 2.64
C TRP A 238 23.03 9.76 3.73
N LEU A 239 22.20 9.58 4.73
CA LEU A 239 22.46 8.71 5.88
C LEU A 239 21.76 7.38 5.69
N ARG A 240 22.48 6.29 5.97
CA ARG A 240 21.96 4.92 5.98
C ARG A 240 22.34 4.27 7.30
N ALA A 241 21.34 3.97 8.12
CA ALA A 241 21.51 3.31 9.40
C ALA A 241 21.00 1.87 9.32
N ASP A 242 21.86 0.91 9.57
CA ASP A 242 21.52 -0.51 9.69
C ASP A 242 21.62 -0.92 11.15
N ILE A 243 20.47 -1.18 11.77
CA ILE A 243 20.34 -1.56 13.18
C ILE A 243 19.61 -2.90 13.31
N LYS A 244 19.67 -3.76 12.27
CA LYS A 244 19.00 -5.08 12.24
C LYS A 244 19.55 -6.03 13.28
N THR A 245 20.87 -6.07 13.41
CA THR A 245 21.56 -6.98 14.35
C THR A 245 22.07 -6.14 15.53
N GLU A 246 21.67 -6.53 16.74
CA GLU A 246 22.14 -5.90 17.98
C GLU A 246 23.67 -6.06 18.07
N ASP A 247 24.36 -5.03 18.60
CA ASP A 247 25.82 -4.93 18.68
C ASP A 247 26.59 -4.84 17.34
N GLU A 248 25.88 -4.87 16.20
CA GLU A 248 26.47 -4.73 14.86
C GLU A 248 25.95 -3.51 14.09
N TYR A 249 25.49 -2.50 14.79
CA TYR A 249 24.90 -1.32 14.15
C TYR A 249 25.92 -0.58 13.28
N LYS A 250 25.48 -0.11 12.12
CA LYS A 250 26.31 0.57 11.12
C LYS A 250 25.63 1.86 10.70
N LEU A 251 26.39 2.96 10.68
CA LEU A 251 25.98 4.20 10.06
C LEU A 251 26.88 4.47 8.85
N THR A 252 26.29 4.59 7.68
CA THR A 252 27.00 4.82 6.43
C THR A 252 26.51 6.13 5.80
N PRO A 253 27.16 7.26 6.12
CA PRO A 253 26.87 8.54 5.49
C PRO A 253 27.56 8.67 4.14
N THR A 254 26.93 9.41 3.23
CA THR A 254 27.53 9.87 1.97
C THR A 254 27.32 11.36 1.86
N ALA A 255 28.40 12.13 1.80
CA ALA A 255 28.31 13.58 1.62
C ALA A 255 27.71 13.91 0.24
N ILE A 256 26.78 14.84 0.22
CA ILE A 256 26.15 15.33 -1.00
C ILE A 256 26.67 16.73 -1.28
N THR A 257 27.54 16.83 -2.26
CA THR A 257 28.18 18.10 -2.67
C THR A 257 27.47 18.74 -3.87
N ARG A 258 26.59 17.99 -4.54
CA ARG A 258 25.84 18.45 -5.70
C ARG A 258 24.46 17.84 -5.75
N VAL A 259 23.46 18.68 -5.91
CA VAL A 259 22.07 18.32 -6.21
C VAL A 259 21.72 18.92 -7.56
N ALA A 260 21.11 18.17 -8.47
CA ALA A 260 20.87 18.64 -9.81
C ALA A 260 19.65 18.01 -10.47
N VAL A 261 19.06 18.69 -11.45
CA VAL A 261 18.09 18.14 -12.41
C VAL A 261 18.84 17.55 -13.59
N VAL A 262 18.51 16.34 -13.98
CA VAL A 262 19.04 15.64 -15.15
C VAL A 262 17.89 15.03 -15.95
N GLY A 263 17.93 15.11 -17.27
CA GLY A 263 16.85 14.62 -18.11
C GLY A 263 17.03 14.97 -19.58
N SER A 264 15.95 14.94 -20.34
CA SER A 264 15.94 15.34 -21.74
C SER A 264 16.45 16.76 -21.93
N LEU A 265 16.12 17.70 -21.05
CA LEU A 265 16.55 19.11 -21.09
C LEU A 265 18.09 19.28 -21.20
N ASN A 266 18.87 18.34 -20.72
CA ASN A 266 20.34 18.36 -20.77
C ASN A 266 20.91 17.05 -21.32
N ASN A 267 20.12 16.34 -22.14
CA ASN A 267 20.52 15.09 -22.78
C ASN A 267 21.04 14.04 -21.77
N TRP A 268 20.43 13.97 -20.57
CA TRP A 268 20.85 13.07 -19.48
C TRP A 268 22.33 13.21 -19.10
N ALA A 269 22.87 14.43 -19.24
CA ALA A 269 24.26 14.77 -19.03
C ALA A 269 25.24 13.95 -19.93
N ASN A 270 24.80 13.56 -21.12
CA ASN A 270 25.63 12.89 -22.13
C ASN A 270 26.20 13.90 -23.15
N ASN A 271 27.17 13.44 -23.94
CA ASN A 271 27.75 14.20 -25.05
C ASN A 271 28.27 15.61 -24.64
N GLY A 272 28.94 15.68 -23.50
CA GLY A 272 29.52 16.95 -23.01
C GLY A 272 28.51 17.90 -22.34
N LYS A 273 27.24 17.51 -22.22
CA LYS A 273 26.26 18.22 -21.41
C LYS A 273 26.47 17.90 -19.92
N THR A 274 26.03 18.78 -19.07
CA THR A 274 26.12 18.62 -17.61
C THR A 274 24.73 18.71 -16.99
N ASP A 275 24.59 18.15 -15.80
CA ASP A 275 23.38 18.32 -14.99
C ASP A 275 23.12 19.82 -14.72
N THR A 276 21.85 20.17 -14.59
CA THR A 276 21.44 21.52 -14.15
C THR A 276 21.49 21.58 -12.63
N PRO A 277 22.47 22.29 -12.04
CA PRO A 277 22.65 22.32 -10.59
C PRO A 277 21.52 23.06 -9.90
N MET A 278 21.15 22.61 -8.71
CA MET A 278 20.21 23.25 -7.80
C MET A 278 20.95 23.90 -6.64
N THR A 279 20.41 25.01 -6.13
CA THR A 279 20.97 25.74 -4.98
C THR A 279 20.07 25.51 -3.75
N TYR A 280 20.68 25.34 -2.59
CA TYR A 280 19.95 25.21 -1.34
C TYR A 280 19.37 26.55 -0.89
N ASN A 281 18.08 26.55 -0.64
CA ASN A 281 17.33 27.66 -0.05
C ASN A 281 17.03 27.31 1.42
N ALA A 282 17.79 27.93 2.34
CA ALA A 282 17.66 27.62 3.77
C ALA A 282 16.35 28.14 4.39
N THR A 283 15.71 29.16 3.78
CA THR A 283 14.42 29.67 4.27
C THR A 283 13.28 28.69 4.01
N GLU A 284 13.32 28.03 2.86
CA GLU A 284 12.28 27.09 2.42
C GLU A 284 12.65 25.63 2.72
N ASP A 285 13.85 25.38 3.26
CA ASP A 285 14.44 24.04 3.44
C ASP A 285 14.30 23.16 2.19
N CYS A 286 14.75 23.68 1.06
CA CYS A 286 14.67 22.98 -0.22
C CYS A 286 15.85 23.30 -1.14
N TYR A 287 16.08 22.46 -2.13
CA TYR A 287 16.95 22.78 -3.26
C TYR A 287 16.10 23.37 -4.38
N GLU A 288 16.55 24.44 -5.02
CA GLU A 288 15.77 25.07 -6.09
C GLU A 288 16.62 25.47 -7.30
N VAL A 289 15.96 25.49 -8.47
CA VAL A 289 16.51 26.00 -9.71
C VAL A 289 15.40 26.49 -10.62
N THR A 290 15.64 27.57 -11.37
CA THR A 290 14.77 27.95 -12.50
C THR A 290 15.45 27.44 -13.78
N THR A 291 14.75 26.61 -14.54
CA THR A 291 15.28 26.02 -15.77
C THR A 291 14.17 25.78 -16.80
N GLU A 292 14.55 25.71 -18.08
CA GLU A 292 13.65 25.36 -19.18
C GLU A 292 13.62 23.84 -19.37
N PHE A 293 12.42 23.29 -19.53
CA PHE A 293 12.17 21.89 -19.92
C PHE A 293 11.71 21.82 -21.37
N ASP A 294 12.11 20.78 -22.05
CA ASP A 294 11.82 20.54 -23.49
C ASP A 294 10.54 19.74 -23.75
N GLY A 295 9.83 19.34 -22.68
CA GLY A 295 8.64 18.50 -22.75
C GLY A 295 8.94 17.00 -22.57
N GLY A 296 10.07 16.67 -21.95
CA GLY A 296 10.53 15.30 -21.79
C GLY A 296 10.59 14.82 -20.34
N GLU A 297 11.38 13.80 -20.14
CA GLU A 297 11.55 13.15 -18.85
C GLU A 297 12.76 13.69 -18.09
N PHE A 298 12.71 13.63 -16.75
CA PHE A 298 13.80 14.06 -15.89
C PHE A 298 13.84 13.30 -14.57
N LYS A 299 14.94 13.47 -13.82
CA LYS A 299 15.15 13.01 -12.46
C LYS A 299 15.95 14.03 -11.67
N PHE A 300 16.00 13.85 -10.36
CA PHE A 300 16.98 14.52 -9.51
C PHE A 300 18.17 13.58 -9.30
N ARG A 301 19.38 14.09 -9.51
CA ARG A 301 20.63 13.33 -9.41
C ARG A 301 21.58 13.99 -8.44
N PHE A 302 22.32 13.19 -7.69
CA PHE A 302 23.23 13.65 -6.65
C PHE A 302 24.68 13.32 -7.02
N ASN A 303 25.61 14.20 -6.66
CA ASN A 303 27.04 14.05 -6.88
C ASN A 303 27.44 13.75 -8.34
N ALA A 304 26.59 14.13 -9.30
CA ALA A 304 26.76 13.85 -10.73
C ALA A 304 26.93 12.33 -11.07
N ALA A 305 26.49 11.44 -10.17
CA ALA A 305 26.57 10.00 -10.32
C ALA A 305 25.16 9.37 -10.25
N TRP A 306 24.99 8.22 -10.87
CA TRP A 306 23.74 7.48 -10.84
C TRP A 306 23.56 6.59 -9.59
N ASP A 307 24.49 6.64 -8.65
CA ASP A 307 24.35 5.88 -7.39
C ASP A 307 23.17 6.38 -6.56
N ILE A 308 22.96 7.70 -6.54
CA ILE A 308 21.85 8.34 -5.83
C ILE A 308 21.07 9.20 -6.81
N ASP A 309 19.84 8.79 -7.07
CA ASP A 309 18.87 9.55 -7.86
C ASP A 309 17.45 9.39 -7.29
N LEU A 310 16.62 10.39 -7.49
CA LEU A 310 15.21 10.40 -7.12
C LEU A 310 14.33 10.56 -8.34
N GLY A 311 13.25 9.78 -8.35
CA GLY A 311 12.17 9.84 -9.31
C GLY A 311 10.86 9.39 -8.68
N GLY A 312 9.87 9.02 -9.47
CA GLY A 312 8.55 8.59 -9.02
C GLY A 312 7.46 9.57 -9.39
N THR A 313 6.80 10.20 -8.43
CA THR A 313 5.86 11.30 -8.65
C THR A 313 6.33 12.55 -7.90
N LEU A 314 5.91 13.74 -8.34
CA LEU A 314 6.31 15.00 -7.69
C LEU A 314 5.95 15.03 -6.19
N ASN A 315 4.85 14.42 -5.80
CA ASN A 315 4.40 14.38 -4.41
C ASN A 315 5.00 13.22 -3.59
N ASN A 316 5.66 12.26 -4.23
CA ASN A 316 6.27 11.10 -3.59
C ASN A 316 7.48 10.62 -4.41
N LEU A 317 8.62 11.22 -4.11
CA LEU A 317 9.91 10.86 -4.70
C LEU A 317 10.50 9.67 -3.97
N THR A 318 11.09 8.76 -4.72
CA THR A 318 11.75 7.58 -4.17
C THR A 318 13.13 7.39 -4.79
N PHE A 319 14.05 6.78 -4.03
CA PHE A 319 15.32 6.34 -4.58
C PHE A 319 15.10 5.38 -5.74
N LYS A 320 15.79 5.61 -6.85
CA LYS A 320 15.66 4.83 -8.10
C LYS A 320 14.22 4.79 -8.66
N GLY A 321 13.37 5.75 -8.29
CA GLY A 321 12.00 5.85 -8.80
C GLY A 321 11.95 6.07 -10.32
N ALA A 322 10.78 5.88 -10.93
CA ALA A 322 10.56 6.12 -12.35
C ALA A 322 10.87 7.58 -12.74
N ASN A 323 11.15 7.82 -14.03
CA ASN A 323 11.37 9.17 -14.52
C ASN A 323 10.12 10.04 -14.30
N LEU A 324 10.34 11.28 -13.88
CA LEU A 324 9.33 12.33 -13.84
C LEU A 324 9.11 12.88 -15.25
N LYS A 325 7.97 13.54 -15.49
CA LYS A 325 7.66 14.22 -16.74
C LYS A 325 7.37 15.68 -16.48
N ALA A 326 7.81 16.52 -17.40
CA ALA A 326 7.50 17.95 -17.41
C ALA A 326 7.05 18.35 -18.81
N ASP A 327 6.02 19.22 -18.90
CA ASP A 327 5.67 19.87 -20.15
C ASP A 327 6.76 20.89 -20.54
N LYS A 328 6.82 21.22 -21.83
CA LYS A 328 7.74 22.24 -22.32
C LYS A 328 7.44 23.60 -21.68
N GLY A 329 8.47 24.23 -21.12
CA GLY A 329 8.34 25.55 -20.48
C GLY A 329 9.43 25.82 -19.45
N THR A 330 9.44 27.03 -18.94
CA THR A 330 10.36 27.46 -17.87
C THR A 330 9.67 27.29 -16.53
N TYR A 331 10.32 26.63 -15.58
CA TYR A 331 9.79 26.37 -14.26
C TYR A 331 10.78 26.70 -13.16
N LEU A 332 10.26 27.21 -12.04
CA LEU A 332 10.94 27.14 -10.75
C LEU A 332 10.67 25.75 -10.18
N VAL A 333 11.70 24.94 -10.09
CA VAL A 333 11.67 23.59 -9.49
C VAL A 333 12.21 23.66 -8.07
N ARG A 334 11.47 23.14 -7.10
CA ARG A 334 11.90 23.02 -5.71
C ARG A 334 11.85 21.56 -5.28
N LEU A 335 12.94 21.06 -4.70
CA LEU A 335 13.11 19.71 -4.21
C LEU A 335 13.24 19.74 -2.69
N TYR A 336 12.30 19.06 -2.02
CA TYR A 336 12.24 18.91 -0.56
C TYR A 336 12.69 17.51 -0.19
N LEU A 337 13.79 17.39 0.52
CA LEU A 337 14.42 16.12 0.90
C LEU A 337 14.11 15.68 2.32
N ASN A 338 13.70 16.63 3.18
CA ASN A 338 13.42 16.37 4.57
C ASN A 338 12.11 15.60 4.74
N GLN A 339 12.19 14.47 5.45
CA GLN A 339 11.08 13.53 5.66
C GLN A 339 10.49 13.59 7.08
N GLN A 340 10.71 14.70 7.79
CA GLN A 340 10.15 14.87 9.12
C GLN A 340 8.65 14.62 9.17
N ASN A 341 8.20 14.01 10.27
CA ASN A 341 6.80 13.65 10.51
C ASN A 341 6.20 12.71 9.43
N GLY A 342 7.04 11.86 8.82
CA GLY A 342 6.62 10.91 7.81
C GLY A 342 6.20 11.55 6.48
N LYS A 343 6.58 12.80 6.24
CA LYS A 343 6.35 13.44 4.93
C LYS A 343 7.25 12.78 3.88
N PRO A 344 6.73 12.49 2.67
CA PRO A 344 7.57 11.97 1.61
C PRO A 344 8.52 13.05 1.08
N MET A 345 9.66 12.64 0.53
CA MET A 345 10.44 13.50 -0.35
C MET A 345 9.56 13.93 -1.52
N ARG A 346 9.60 15.21 -1.89
CA ARG A 346 8.70 15.75 -2.90
C ARG A 346 9.34 16.88 -3.69
N ALA A 347 8.77 17.19 -4.83
CA ALA A 347 9.15 18.38 -5.58
C ALA A 347 7.92 19.19 -5.99
N THR A 348 8.14 20.47 -6.28
CA THR A 348 7.14 21.34 -6.89
C THR A 348 7.72 21.96 -8.15
N MET A 349 6.86 22.21 -9.12
CA MET A 349 7.18 22.91 -10.37
C MET A 349 6.19 24.06 -10.55
N THR A 350 6.70 25.28 -10.59
CA THR A 350 5.89 26.49 -10.77
C THR A 350 6.30 27.14 -12.06
N ALA A 351 5.40 27.31 -13.01
CA ALA A 351 5.64 27.98 -14.29
C ALA A 351 6.08 29.44 -14.06
N ARG A 352 7.04 29.91 -14.88
CA ARG A 352 7.60 31.25 -14.86
C ARG A 352 7.35 31.99 -16.16
#